data_65f95a6725bf50c1f3a29c05df03825e
#
_entry.id   65f95a6725bf50c1f3a29c05df03825e
#
_cell.length_a   1.000
_cell.length_b   1.000
_cell.length_c   1.000
_cell.angle_alpha   90.00
_cell.angle_beta   90.00
_cell.angle_gamma   90.00
#
_symmetry.space_group_name_H-M   'P 1'
#
loop_
_entity.id
_entity.type
_entity.pdbx_description
1 polymer ?
#
loop_
_entity_poly.entity_id
_entity_poly.type
_entity_poly.pdbx_seq_one_letter_code
_entity_poly.pdbx_strand_id
1 'polypeptide(L)'
;MKNVKVSLAWQILIALVLGILLGSYLHYHSDSRDWLIANLLSPAGDIFIHLIKMIVVPIVISTLVVGIAGVGDAKQLGRIGAKTIIYFEVITTVAIILGITLANVFQPGSGIDMSQLATVDISKYQSTTADVQSHAHGLMGTILSLVPTNIVASMAKGEMLPIIFFSVLFGLGLSSLPATHREPLVTVFRSISETMFKVTHMVMRYAPVGVFALIAVTVANFGFASLWPLAKLVLLVHFAILFFALVVLGIVARLCGLSIWILIRILKDELILAYSTASSESVLPRIIEKMEAYGAPASITSFVVPTGYSFNLDGSTLYQSIAAIF
;
A
#
# COMPACT_ATOMS: atom_id res chain seq x y z
N MET A 1 -18.18 -17.93 -28.83
CA MET A 1 -16.78 -17.68 -28.40
C MET A 1 -16.84 -16.97 -27.04
N LYS A 2 -16.42 -17.64 -25.95
CA LYS A 2 -16.31 -16.99 -24.64
C LYS A 2 -15.19 -15.96 -24.72
N ASN A 3 -15.51 -14.68 -24.63
CA ASN A 3 -14.51 -13.62 -24.45
C ASN A 3 -13.75 -13.91 -23.15
N VAL A 4 -12.57 -14.48 -23.26
CA VAL A 4 -11.64 -14.59 -22.12
C VAL A 4 -11.19 -13.18 -21.80
N LYS A 5 -11.87 -12.54 -20.83
CA LYS A 5 -11.44 -11.24 -20.33
C LYS A 5 -10.09 -11.43 -19.65
N VAL A 6 -9.04 -10.94 -20.28
CA VAL A 6 -7.69 -10.92 -19.69
C VAL A 6 -7.77 -10.16 -18.37
N SER A 7 -7.31 -10.76 -17.27
CA SER A 7 -7.33 -10.12 -15.96
C SER A 7 -6.46 -8.85 -15.97
N LEU A 8 -6.77 -7.89 -15.10
CA LEU A 8 -6.03 -6.63 -15.00
C LEU A 8 -4.52 -6.88 -14.74
N ALA A 9 -4.20 -7.89 -13.93
CA ALA A 9 -2.82 -8.28 -13.66
C ALA A 9 -2.08 -8.69 -14.95
N TRP A 10 -2.70 -9.50 -15.81
CA TRP A 10 -2.13 -9.87 -17.08
C TRP A 10 -1.98 -8.68 -18.04
N GLN A 11 -2.94 -7.75 -18.03
CA GLN A 11 -2.84 -6.53 -18.83
C GLN A 11 -1.65 -5.68 -18.40
N ILE A 12 -1.41 -5.54 -17.09
CA ILE A 12 -0.26 -4.82 -16.53
C ILE A 12 1.06 -5.53 -16.88
N LEU A 13 1.13 -6.86 -16.78
CA LEU A 13 2.32 -7.62 -17.16
C LEU A 13 2.65 -7.47 -18.65
N ILE A 14 1.65 -7.55 -19.52
CA ILE A 14 1.82 -7.34 -20.97
C ILE A 14 2.30 -5.89 -21.21
N ALA A 15 1.69 -4.92 -20.57
CA ALA A 15 2.05 -3.50 -20.67
C ALA A 15 3.50 -3.25 -20.22
N LEU A 16 3.94 -3.90 -19.14
CA LEU A 16 5.31 -3.84 -18.66
C LEU A 16 6.30 -4.38 -19.71
N VAL A 17 6.02 -5.57 -20.27
CA VAL A 17 6.89 -6.17 -21.32
C VAL A 17 6.94 -5.26 -22.55
N LEU A 18 5.80 -4.76 -23.02
CA LEU A 18 5.74 -3.84 -24.16
C LEU A 18 6.47 -2.52 -23.85
N GLY A 19 6.36 -2.00 -22.64
CA GLY A 19 7.09 -0.82 -22.18
C GLY A 19 8.61 -1.03 -22.21
N ILE A 20 9.09 -2.19 -21.77
CA ILE A 20 10.50 -2.55 -21.85
C ILE A 20 10.98 -2.61 -23.31
N LEU A 21 10.21 -3.25 -24.20
CA LEU A 21 10.55 -3.39 -25.60
C LEU A 21 10.61 -1.99 -26.27
N LEU A 22 9.59 -1.16 -26.08
CA LEU A 22 9.57 0.18 -26.64
C LEU A 22 10.69 1.05 -26.06
N GLY A 23 10.89 1.02 -24.74
CA GLY A 23 11.96 1.77 -24.08
C GLY A 23 13.33 1.36 -24.57
N SER A 24 13.58 0.05 -24.74
CA SER A 24 14.84 -0.45 -25.31
C SER A 24 15.04 0.01 -26.75
N TYR A 25 13.98 0.00 -27.56
CA TYR A 25 14.05 0.50 -28.93
C TYR A 25 14.41 2.01 -28.96
N LEU A 26 13.73 2.82 -28.14
CA LEU A 26 13.95 4.25 -28.03
C LEU A 26 15.34 4.59 -27.44
N HIS A 27 15.91 3.73 -26.61
CA HIS A 27 17.25 3.91 -26.06
C HIS A 27 18.34 3.95 -27.14
N TYR A 28 18.16 3.14 -28.19
CA TYR A 28 19.13 3.05 -29.32
C TYR A 28 18.77 3.97 -30.49
N HIS A 29 17.57 4.57 -30.54
CA HIS A 29 17.10 5.42 -31.64
C HIS A 29 16.74 6.80 -31.12
N SER A 30 17.67 7.76 -31.23
CA SER A 30 17.54 9.09 -30.66
C SER A 30 16.53 10.01 -31.37
N ASP A 31 16.32 9.85 -32.68
CA ASP A 31 15.62 10.83 -33.52
C ASP A 31 14.15 11.08 -33.15
N SER A 32 13.44 10.09 -32.62
CA SER A 32 12.04 10.21 -32.20
C SER A 32 11.87 10.13 -30.68
N ARG A 33 12.93 9.83 -29.96
CA ARG A 33 12.92 9.51 -28.52
C ARG A 33 12.38 10.66 -27.69
N ASP A 34 13.02 11.82 -27.78
CA ASP A 34 12.73 12.96 -26.91
C ASP A 34 11.33 13.50 -27.16
N TRP A 35 10.89 13.51 -28.40
CA TRP A 35 9.52 13.92 -28.75
C TRP A 35 8.47 12.94 -28.19
N LEU A 36 8.66 11.63 -28.35
CA LEU A 36 7.74 10.61 -27.85
C LEU A 36 7.68 10.60 -26.33
N ILE A 37 8.83 10.74 -25.67
CA ILE A 37 8.88 10.82 -24.21
C ILE A 37 8.13 12.07 -23.73
N ALA A 38 8.45 13.24 -24.25
CA ALA A 38 7.89 14.48 -23.75
C ALA A 38 6.39 14.65 -24.04
N ASN A 39 5.92 14.22 -25.24
CA ASN A 39 4.55 14.51 -25.68
C ASN A 39 3.57 13.35 -25.48
N LEU A 40 4.03 12.12 -25.29
CA LEU A 40 3.13 10.96 -25.17
C LEU A 40 3.38 10.14 -23.91
N LEU A 41 4.60 9.66 -23.70
CA LEU A 41 4.86 8.72 -22.63
C LEU A 41 4.86 9.39 -21.25
N SER A 42 5.60 10.49 -21.06
CA SER A 42 5.62 11.19 -19.76
C SER A 42 4.23 11.70 -19.37
N PRO A 43 3.44 12.37 -20.25
CA PRO A 43 2.08 12.76 -19.90
C PRO A 43 1.17 11.57 -19.53
N ALA A 44 1.28 10.44 -20.24
CA ALA A 44 0.49 9.25 -19.92
C ALA A 44 0.87 8.65 -18.55
N GLY A 45 2.16 8.61 -18.22
CA GLY A 45 2.64 8.22 -16.91
C GLY A 45 2.22 9.19 -15.80
N ASP A 46 2.38 10.49 -16.04
CA ASP A 46 2.02 11.54 -15.07
C ASP A 46 0.51 11.53 -14.77
N ILE A 47 -0.34 11.34 -15.77
CA ILE A 47 -1.80 11.16 -15.57
C ILE A 47 -2.07 10.00 -14.61
N PHE A 48 -1.39 8.86 -14.77
CA PHE A 48 -1.56 7.72 -13.87
C PHE A 48 -1.18 8.06 -12.43
N ILE A 49 -0.03 8.70 -12.23
CA ILE A 49 0.42 9.14 -10.90
C ILE A 49 -0.55 10.16 -10.28
N HIS A 50 -1.05 11.12 -11.08
CA HIS A 50 -2.03 12.10 -10.61
C HIS A 50 -3.34 11.43 -10.20
N LEU A 51 -3.84 10.47 -10.99
CA LEU A 51 -5.04 9.69 -10.66
C LEU A 51 -4.88 8.93 -9.35
N ILE A 52 -3.71 8.32 -9.09
CA ILE A 52 -3.45 7.65 -7.82
C ILE A 52 -3.39 8.67 -6.68
N LYS A 53 -2.63 9.76 -6.82
CA LYS A 53 -2.51 10.77 -5.76
C LYS A 53 -3.87 11.39 -5.38
N MET A 54 -4.75 11.60 -6.35
CA MET A 54 -6.09 12.17 -6.15
C MET A 54 -6.96 11.35 -5.19
N ILE A 55 -6.83 10.03 -5.19
CA ILE A 55 -7.69 9.14 -4.39
C ILE A 55 -7.17 8.89 -2.97
N VAL A 56 -5.89 9.18 -2.69
CA VAL A 56 -5.25 8.78 -1.43
C VAL A 56 -5.88 9.49 -0.23
N VAL A 57 -5.98 10.82 -0.26
CA VAL A 57 -6.49 11.60 0.88
C VAL A 57 -7.92 11.22 1.28
N PRO A 58 -8.91 11.18 0.36
CA PRO A 58 -10.27 10.78 0.69
C PRO A 58 -10.38 9.35 1.23
N ILE A 59 -9.58 8.40 0.70
CA ILE A 59 -9.56 7.03 1.19
C ILE A 59 -9.04 6.98 2.63
N VAL A 60 -7.88 7.59 2.89
CA VAL A 60 -7.23 7.56 4.20
C VAL A 60 -8.15 8.13 5.27
N ILE A 61 -8.75 9.29 5.03
CA ILE A 61 -9.66 9.92 6.01
C ILE A 61 -10.87 9.02 6.26
N SER A 62 -11.56 8.60 5.20
CA SER A 62 -12.81 7.86 5.35
C SER A 62 -12.60 6.50 5.99
N THR A 63 -11.55 5.76 5.62
CA THR A 63 -11.27 4.44 6.20
C THR A 63 -10.82 4.52 7.64
N LEU A 64 -9.96 5.49 8.00
CA LEU A 64 -9.51 5.68 9.38
C LEU A 64 -10.68 6.09 10.29
N VAL A 65 -11.49 7.05 9.87
CA VAL A 65 -12.66 7.49 10.66
C VAL A 65 -13.64 6.33 10.87
N VAL A 66 -13.97 5.57 9.83
CA VAL A 66 -14.84 4.39 9.93
C VAL A 66 -14.24 3.33 10.83
N GLY A 67 -12.94 3.04 10.67
CA GLY A 67 -12.25 2.04 11.46
C GLY A 67 -12.27 2.38 12.95
N ILE A 68 -11.97 3.62 13.31
CA ILE A 68 -11.89 4.05 14.71
C ILE A 68 -13.28 4.23 15.33
N ALA A 69 -14.20 4.93 14.64
CA ALA A 69 -15.53 5.20 15.16
C ALA A 69 -16.47 3.98 15.10
N GLY A 70 -16.18 3.01 14.23
CA GLY A 70 -16.94 1.77 14.09
C GLY A 70 -16.65 0.73 15.18
N VAL A 71 -15.62 0.92 15.99
CA VAL A 71 -15.36 0.12 17.21
C VAL A 71 -16.43 0.46 18.23
N GLY A 72 -17.59 -0.22 18.11
CA GLY A 72 -18.71 -0.06 19.04
C GLY A 72 -18.32 -0.55 20.43
N ASP A 73 -19.09 -0.10 21.43
CA ASP A 73 -19.05 -0.38 22.87
C ASP A 73 -17.69 -0.89 23.43
N ALA A 74 -16.86 0.08 23.82
CA ALA A 74 -15.48 -0.13 24.30
C ALA A 74 -15.35 -1.10 25.49
N LYS A 75 -16.45 -1.42 26.21
CA LYS A 75 -16.40 -2.30 27.38
C LYS A 75 -16.37 -3.78 27.03
N GLN A 76 -17.09 -4.24 26.02
CA GLN A 76 -17.00 -5.64 25.57
C GLN A 76 -15.81 -5.91 24.66
N LEU A 77 -15.43 -4.94 23.85
CA LEU A 77 -14.26 -5.01 22.95
C LEU A 77 -12.92 -4.72 23.65
N GLY A 78 -12.93 -4.06 24.80
CA GLY A 78 -11.73 -3.53 25.44
C GLY A 78 -10.59 -4.56 25.64
N ARG A 79 -10.93 -5.77 26.06
CA ARG A 79 -9.91 -6.80 26.32
C ARG A 79 -9.45 -7.51 25.03
N ILE A 80 -10.37 -7.79 24.11
CA ILE A 80 -10.04 -8.43 22.83
C ILE A 80 -9.35 -7.41 21.94
N GLY A 81 -9.91 -6.18 21.86
CA GLY A 81 -9.34 -5.09 21.09
C GLY A 81 -7.93 -4.72 21.51
N ALA A 82 -7.68 -4.55 22.82
CA ALA A 82 -6.35 -4.27 23.33
C ALA A 82 -5.34 -5.37 22.98
N LYS A 83 -5.70 -6.64 23.15
CA LYS A 83 -4.84 -7.76 22.77
C LYS A 83 -4.56 -7.80 21.28
N THR A 84 -5.57 -7.52 20.47
CA THR A 84 -5.45 -7.48 19.01
C THR A 84 -4.52 -6.37 18.56
N ILE A 85 -4.68 -5.16 19.09
CA ILE A 85 -3.83 -4.01 18.77
C ILE A 85 -2.38 -4.28 19.20
N ILE A 86 -2.16 -4.77 20.43
CA ILE A 86 -0.80 -5.11 20.90
C ILE A 86 -0.18 -6.18 19.99
N TYR A 87 -0.93 -7.19 19.61
CA TYR A 87 -0.46 -8.23 18.70
C TYR A 87 -0.09 -7.63 17.33
N PHE A 88 -0.94 -6.78 16.77
CA PHE A 88 -0.68 -6.13 15.49
C PHE A 88 0.59 -5.27 15.55
N GLU A 89 0.76 -4.44 16.56
CA GLU A 89 1.94 -3.59 16.74
C GLU A 89 3.22 -4.42 16.87
N VAL A 90 3.21 -5.50 17.64
CA VAL A 90 4.37 -6.39 17.79
C VAL A 90 4.73 -7.03 16.45
N ILE A 91 3.75 -7.55 15.72
CA ILE A 91 3.99 -8.24 14.44
C ILE A 91 4.42 -7.25 13.35
N THR A 92 3.80 -6.08 13.28
CA THR A 92 4.21 -5.01 12.36
C THR A 92 5.63 -4.52 12.66
N THR A 93 5.99 -4.36 13.95
CA THR A 93 7.35 -4.00 14.34
C THR A 93 8.35 -5.06 13.87
N VAL A 94 8.04 -6.34 14.03
CA VAL A 94 8.90 -7.44 13.53
C VAL A 94 9.00 -7.38 11.99
N ALA A 95 7.89 -7.08 11.28
CA ALA A 95 7.90 -6.91 9.82
C ALA A 95 8.82 -5.76 9.40
N ILE A 96 8.75 -4.60 10.06
CA ILE A 96 9.60 -3.44 9.79
C ILE A 96 11.08 -3.80 10.00
N ILE A 97 11.42 -4.38 11.15
CA ILE A 97 12.80 -4.77 11.47
C ILE A 97 13.32 -5.77 10.43
N LEU A 98 12.51 -6.77 10.07
CA LEU A 98 12.87 -7.75 9.06
C LEU A 98 13.10 -7.08 7.69
N GLY A 99 12.19 -6.19 7.26
CA GLY A 99 12.29 -5.48 5.99
C GLY A 99 13.57 -4.63 5.91
N ILE A 100 13.84 -3.83 6.95
CA ILE A 100 15.07 -3.01 7.05
C ILE A 100 16.32 -3.91 7.05
N THR A 101 16.29 -5.00 7.80
CA THR A 101 17.44 -5.94 7.88
C THR A 101 17.72 -6.56 6.51
N LEU A 102 16.68 -7.07 5.83
CA LEU A 102 16.83 -7.67 4.50
C LEU A 102 17.32 -6.64 3.46
N ALA A 103 16.79 -5.42 3.50
CA ALA A 103 17.23 -4.35 2.60
C ALA A 103 18.71 -4.01 2.79
N ASN A 104 19.18 -3.92 4.04
CA ASN A 104 20.59 -3.62 4.34
C ASN A 104 21.52 -4.80 4.01
N VAL A 105 21.09 -6.06 4.20
CA VAL A 105 21.89 -7.24 3.88
C VAL A 105 22.01 -7.46 2.38
N PHE A 106 20.89 -7.38 1.65
CA PHE A 106 20.86 -7.67 0.21
C PHE A 106 21.14 -6.46 -0.68
N GLN A 107 21.04 -5.24 -0.15
CA GLN A 107 21.29 -3.96 -0.84
C GLN A 107 20.76 -3.95 -2.28
N PRO A 108 19.45 -4.10 -2.50
CA PRO A 108 18.87 -4.28 -3.84
C PRO A 108 19.16 -3.07 -4.76
N GLY A 109 19.32 -1.86 -4.19
CA GLY A 109 19.69 -0.64 -4.90
C GLY A 109 21.18 -0.49 -5.22
N SER A 110 22.04 -1.42 -4.77
CA SER A 110 23.47 -1.33 -5.04
C SER A 110 23.76 -1.47 -6.54
N GLY A 111 24.62 -0.57 -7.07
CA GLY A 111 25.01 -0.57 -8.47
C GLY A 111 24.15 0.36 -9.36
N ILE A 112 23.27 1.17 -8.79
CA ILE A 112 22.62 2.27 -9.51
C ILE A 112 23.66 3.37 -9.72
N ASP A 113 23.94 3.72 -10.98
CA ASP A 113 24.83 4.81 -11.32
C ASP A 113 24.13 6.16 -11.05
N MET A 114 24.43 6.75 -9.90
CA MET A 114 23.86 8.03 -9.48
C MET A 114 24.27 9.18 -10.43
N SER A 115 25.33 9.04 -11.23
CA SER A 115 25.72 10.05 -12.20
C SER A 115 24.74 10.18 -13.36
N GLN A 116 24.09 9.09 -13.73
CA GLN A 116 23.01 9.08 -14.74
C GLN A 116 21.72 9.70 -14.21
N LEU A 117 21.46 9.63 -12.91
CA LEU A 117 20.32 10.30 -12.27
C LEU A 117 20.53 11.82 -12.19
N ALA A 118 21.77 12.30 -12.14
CA ALA A 118 22.07 13.74 -12.11
C ALA A 118 21.68 14.47 -13.41
N THR A 119 21.50 13.76 -14.51
CA THR A 119 21.03 14.31 -15.81
C THR A 119 19.52 14.39 -15.95
N VAL A 120 18.78 13.75 -15.03
CA VAL A 120 17.31 13.82 -15.00
C VAL A 120 16.90 15.08 -14.23
N ASP A 121 15.96 15.82 -14.78
CA ASP A 121 15.38 16.98 -14.09
C ASP A 121 14.67 16.53 -12.81
N ILE A 122 15.44 16.49 -11.71
CA ILE A 122 14.97 16.18 -10.36
C ILE A 122 14.34 17.39 -9.67
N SER A 123 14.19 18.52 -10.36
CA SER A 123 13.60 19.74 -9.79
C SER A 123 12.20 19.50 -9.21
N LYS A 124 11.42 18.61 -9.82
CA LYS A 124 10.12 18.16 -9.28
C LYS A 124 10.23 17.42 -7.94
N TYR A 125 11.36 16.76 -7.67
CA TYR A 125 11.60 16.01 -6.42
C TYR A 125 12.41 16.83 -5.41
N GLN A 126 13.21 17.79 -5.88
CA GLN A 126 13.97 18.70 -5.01
C GLN A 126 13.06 19.59 -4.17
N SER A 127 11.92 20.02 -4.68
CA SER A 127 10.92 20.75 -3.89
C SER A 127 10.40 19.90 -2.72
N THR A 128 10.14 18.62 -2.95
CA THR A 128 9.69 17.68 -1.90
C THR A 128 10.81 17.41 -0.88
N THR A 129 12.06 17.26 -1.32
CA THR A 129 13.20 17.05 -0.42
C THR A 129 13.61 18.34 0.32
N ALA A 130 13.49 19.50 -0.30
CA ALA A 130 13.71 20.79 0.36
C ALA A 130 12.65 21.05 1.44
N ASP A 131 11.39 20.71 1.19
CA ASP A 131 10.33 20.76 2.21
C ASP A 131 10.62 19.80 3.37
N VAL A 132 11.07 18.58 3.10
CA VAL A 132 11.46 17.62 4.14
C VAL A 132 12.71 18.10 4.91
N GLN A 133 13.70 18.66 4.24
CA GLN A 133 14.90 19.18 4.89
C GLN A 133 14.64 20.46 5.69
N SER A 134 13.74 21.34 5.23
CA SER A 134 13.34 22.53 5.97
C SER A 134 12.53 22.22 7.24
N HIS A 135 11.87 21.05 7.27
CA HIS A 135 11.13 20.55 8.43
C HIS A 135 11.92 19.54 9.29
N ALA A 136 13.18 19.24 8.94
CA ALA A 136 14.08 18.37 9.72
C ALA A 136 14.60 19.06 11.01
N HIS A 137 13.68 19.58 11.82
CA HIS A 137 13.97 20.12 13.14
C HIS A 137 13.93 19.03 14.21
N GLY A 138 14.70 17.95 14.05
CA GLY A 138 14.79 16.90 15.05
C GLY A 138 13.45 16.23 15.40
N LEU A 139 13.42 15.39 16.44
CA LEU A 139 12.21 14.70 16.90
C LEU A 139 11.07 15.68 17.26
N MET A 140 11.38 16.83 17.86
CA MET A 140 10.38 17.82 18.25
C MET A 140 9.72 18.47 17.03
N GLY A 141 10.47 18.76 15.97
CA GLY A 141 9.90 19.28 14.72
C GLY A 141 8.96 18.28 14.05
N THR A 142 9.31 17.00 14.06
CA THR A 142 8.42 15.92 13.56
C THR A 142 7.14 15.82 14.39
N ILE A 143 7.22 15.92 15.72
CA ILE A 143 6.04 15.91 16.61
C ILE A 143 5.16 17.15 16.35
N LEU A 144 5.76 18.31 16.16
CA LEU A 144 5.02 19.54 15.85
C LEU A 144 4.36 19.47 14.47
N SER A 145 5.02 18.89 13.47
CA SER A 145 4.46 18.72 12.13
C SER A 145 3.31 17.71 12.08
N LEU A 146 3.20 16.82 13.08
CA LEU A 146 2.09 15.89 13.22
C LEU A 146 0.76 16.61 13.46
N VAL A 147 0.79 17.74 14.18
CA VAL A 147 -0.42 18.51 14.57
C VAL A 147 -0.65 19.63 13.57
N PRO A 148 -1.63 19.52 12.66
CA PRO A 148 -1.88 20.56 11.67
C PRO A 148 -2.50 21.81 12.29
N THR A 149 -2.03 22.98 11.89
CA THR A 149 -2.68 24.25 12.22
C THR A 149 -3.99 24.44 11.44
N ASN A 150 -4.08 23.83 10.25
CA ASN A 150 -5.28 23.83 9.43
C ASN A 150 -5.35 22.53 8.64
N ILE A 151 -6.30 21.67 8.96
CA ILE A 151 -6.46 20.37 8.33
C ILE A 151 -6.79 20.46 6.82
N VAL A 152 -7.59 21.46 6.41
CA VAL A 152 -7.95 21.64 5.00
C VAL A 152 -6.71 22.00 4.17
N ALA A 153 -5.81 22.80 4.71
CA ALA A 153 -4.53 23.11 4.05
C ALA A 153 -3.66 21.85 3.91
N SER A 154 -3.57 21.02 4.96
CA SER A 154 -2.83 19.74 4.90
C SER A 154 -3.45 18.76 3.91
N MET A 155 -4.80 18.69 3.82
CA MET A 155 -5.49 17.90 2.80
C MET A 155 -5.16 18.37 1.38
N ALA A 156 -5.16 19.68 1.14
CA ALA A 156 -4.86 20.27 -0.17
C ALA A 156 -3.40 20.02 -0.60
N LYS A 157 -2.47 20.02 0.36
CA LYS A 157 -1.05 19.70 0.10
C LYS A 157 -0.75 18.20 0.06
N GLY A 158 -1.67 17.34 0.54
CA GLY A 158 -1.46 15.89 0.64
C GLY A 158 -0.47 15.48 1.74
N GLU A 159 -0.35 16.27 2.82
CA GLU A 159 0.50 15.97 3.98
C GLU A 159 -0.11 14.83 4.82
N MET A 160 0.32 13.59 4.57
CA MET A 160 -0.32 12.41 5.13
C MET A 160 -0.27 12.35 6.66
N LEU A 161 0.84 12.74 7.28
CA LEU A 161 1.03 12.62 8.72
C LEU A 161 0.00 13.46 9.53
N PRO A 162 -0.19 14.75 9.22
CA PRO A 162 -1.27 15.56 9.82
C PRO A 162 -2.68 15.05 9.53
N ILE A 163 -2.90 14.53 8.31
CA ILE A 163 -4.20 13.98 7.89
C ILE A 163 -4.54 12.74 8.73
N ILE A 164 -3.59 11.83 8.91
CA ILE A 164 -3.77 10.64 9.74
C ILE A 164 -4.05 11.04 11.19
N PHE A 165 -3.24 11.93 11.75
CA PHE A 165 -3.41 12.42 13.13
C PHE A 165 -4.81 13.01 13.35
N PHE A 166 -5.24 13.91 12.46
CA PHE A 166 -6.59 14.47 12.53
C PHE A 166 -7.68 13.40 12.42
N SER A 167 -7.53 12.47 11.47
CA SER A 167 -8.52 11.40 11.25
C SER A 167 -8.66 10.49 12.48
N VAL A 168 -7.55 10.22 13.17
CA VAL A 168 -7.55 9.48 14.45
C VAL A 168 -8.29 10.27 15.51
N LEU A 169 -7.95 11.54 15.73
CA LEU A 169 -8.63 12.38 16.72
C LEU A 169 -10.12 12.55 16.41
N PHE A 170 -10.47 12.77 15.14
CA PHE A 170 -11.87 12.90 14.71
C PHE A 170 -12.64 11.59 14.95
N GLY A 171 -12.05 10.45 14.60
CA GLY A 171 -12.62 9.13 14.84
C GLY A 171 -12.83 8.83 16.33
N LEU A 172 -11.87 9.18 17.18
CA LEU A 172 -11.99 9.06 18.64
C LEU A 172 -13.09 9.98 19.19
N GLY A 173 -13.12 11.25 18.75
CA GLY A 173 -14.20 12.19 19.09
C GLY A 173 -15.57 11.64 18.69
N LEU A 174 -15.69 11.13 17.47
CA LEU A 174 -16.91 10.55 16.95
C LEU A 174 -17.33 9.29 17.72
N SER A 175 -16.39 8.44 18.12
CA SER A 175 -16.66 7.23 18.91
C SER A 175 -17.22 7.54 20.31
N SER A 176 -16.89 8.71 20.86
CA SER A 176 -17.37 9.16 22.18
C SER A 176 -18.79 9.72 22.17
N LEU A 177 -19.38 9.97 20.98
CA LEU A 177 -20.74 10.49 20.85
C LEU A 177 -21.79 9.41 21.05
N PRO A 178 -23.01 9.79 21.51
CA PRO A 178 -24.16 8.90 21.51
C PRO A 178 -24.43 8.31 20.11
N ALA A 179 -24.95 7.09 20.04
CA ALA A 179 -25.20 6.38 18.78
C ALA A 179 -26.04 7.21 17.77
N THR A 180 -27.00 8.00 18.28
CA THR A 180 -27.86 8.85 17.45
C THR A 180 -27.09 9.89 16.62
N HIS A 181 -25.94 10.36 17.11
CA HIS A 181 -25.08 11.31 16.41
C HIS A 181 -23.90 10.64 15.72
N ARG A 182 -23.41 9.55 16.28
CA ARG A 182 -22.27 8.79 15.72
C ARG A 182 -22.62 8.05 14.44
N GLU A 183 -23.70 7.25 14.47
CA GLU A 183 -24.05 6.33 13.37
C GLU A 183 -24.29 7.02 12.02
N PRO A 184 -25.01 8.15 11.95
CA PRO A 184 -25.19 8.85 10.69
C PRO A 184 -23.85 9.28 10.05
N LEU A 185 -22.91 9.82 10.83
CA LEU A 185 -21.61 10.23 10.34
C LEU A 185 -20.74 9.03 9.93
N VAL A 186 -20.72 7.97 10.72
CA VAL A 186 -20.02 6.73 10.36
C VAL A 186 -20.56 6.16 9.04
N THR A 187 -21.89 6.21 8.83
CA THR A 187 -22.52 5.74 7.59
C THR A 187 -22.09 6.61 6.40
N VAL A 188 -22.01 7.93 6.57
CA VAL A 188 -21.52 8.84 5.52
C VAL A 188 -20.06 8.52 5.16
N PHE A 189 -19.17 8.41 6.15
CA PHE A 189 -17.77 8.08 5.89
C PHE A 189 -17.60 6.68 5.27
N ARG A 190 -18.42 5.70 5.65
CA ARG A 190 -18.46 4.37 5.04
C ARG A 190 -18.86 4.47 3.57
N SER A 191 -19.91 5.22 3.25
CA SER A 191 -20.35 5.43 1.87
C SER A 191 -19.27 6.14 1.03
N ILE A 192 -18.55 7.12 1.62
CA ILE A 192 -17.41 7.76 0.97
C ILE A 192 -16.31 6.73 0.70
N SER A 193 -15.93 5.92 1.68
CA SER A 193 -14.91 4.87 1.54
C SER A 193 -15.27 3.88 0.42
N GLU A 194 -16.49 3.35 0.42
CA GLU A 194 -16.97 2.43 -0.61
C GLU A 194 -16.96 3.08 -2.01
N THR A 195 -17.38 4.34 -2.09
CA THR A 195 -17.32 5.11 -3.34
C THR A 195 -15.88 5.26 -3.81
N MET A 196 -14.96 5.59 -2.91
CA MET A 196 -13.55 5.76 -3.25
C MET A 196 -12.89 4.45 -3.67
N PHE A 197 -13.27 3.31 -3.11
CA PHE A 197 -12.83 2.00 -3.62
C PHE A 197 -13.32 1.74 -5.05
N LYS A 198 -14.56 2.15 -5.39
CA LYS A 198 -15.03 2.07 -6.79
C LYS A 198 -14.24 3.00 -7.71
N VAL A 199 -13.94 4.23 -7.27
CA VAL A 199 -13.09 5.17 -8.01
C VAL A 199 -11.69 4.58 -8.21
N THR A 200 -11.10 3.98 -7.18
CA THR A 200 -9.81 3.26 -7.27
C THR A 200 -9.87 2.17 -8.34
N HIS A 201 -10.92 1.36 -8.36
CA HIS A 201 -11.11 0.35 -9.41
C HIS A 201 -11.19 0.94 -10.82
N MET A 202 -11.81 2.13 -10.98
CA MET A 202 -11.84 2.83 -12.26
C MET A 202 -10.46 3.36 -12.66
N VAL A 203 -9.74 3.96 -11.72
CA VAL A 203 -8.36 4.44 -11.90
C VAL A 203 -7.43 3.29 -12.29
N MET A 204 -7.55 2.14 -11.61
CA MET A 204 -6.72 0.96 -11.90
C MET A 204 -6.93 0.37 -13.31
N ARG A 205 -8.04 0.68 -13.99
CA ARG A 205 -8.19 0.31 -15.41
C ARG A 205 -7.21 1.07 -16.32
N TYR A 206 -6.74 2.23 -15.88
CA TYR A 206 -5.72 3.01 -16.60
C TYR A 206 -4.28 2.51 -16.28
N ALA A 207 -4.10 1.70 -15.24
CA ALA A 207 -2.79 1.21 -14.80
C ALA A 207 -1.95 0.56 -15.93
N PRO A 208 -2.50 -0.26 -16.86
CA PRO A 208 -1.69 -0.79 -17.95
C PRO A 208 -1.06 0.30 -18.82
N VAL A 209 -1.78 1.38 -19.12
CA VAL A 209 -1.26 2.52 -19.90
C VAL A 209 -0.18 3.26 -19.12
N GLY A 210 -0.45 3.56 -17.84
CA GLY A 210 0.52 4.24 -16.96
C GLY A 210 1.80 3.45 -16.78
N VAL A 211 1.69 2.14 -16.49
CA VAL A 211 2.85 1.26 -16.30
C VAL A 211 3.67 1.13 -17.59
N PHE A 212 3.00 0.92 -18.73
CA PHE A 212 3.66 0.91 -20.04
C PHE A 212 4.49 2.18 -20.25
N ALA A 213 3.87 3.35 -20.04
CA ALA A 213 4.50 4.63 -20.26
C ALA A 213 5.69 4.88 -19.32
N LEU A 214 5.51 4.66 -18.01
CA LEU A 214 6.57 4.88 -17.01
C LEU A 214 7.77 3.96 -17.23
N ILE A 215 7.53 2.68 -17.54
CA ILE A 215 8.61 1.73 -17.82
C ILE A 215 9.31 2.06 -19.13
N ALA A 216 8.55 2.43 -20.19
CA ALA A 216 9.14 2.83 -21.45
C ALA A 216 10.05 4.06 -21.29
N VAL A 217 9.63 5.08 -20.53
CA VAL A 217 10.44 6.26 -20.22
C VAL A 217 11.70 5.88 -19.43
N THR A 218 11.56 5.03 -18.41
CA THR A 218 12.69 4.61 -17.57
C THR A 218 13.74 3.86 -18.41
N VAL A 219 13.31 2.88 -19.20
CA VAL A 219 14.22 2.09 -20.04
C VAL A 219 14.82 2.92 -21.18
N ALA A 220 14.04 3.83 -21.76
CA ALA A 220 14.56 4.74 -22.80
C ALA A 220 15.67 5.66 -22.26
N ASN A 221 15.52 6.17 -21.03
CA ASN A 221 16.47 7.06 -20.42
C ASN A 221 17.73 6.33 -19.89
N PHE A 222 17.55 5.20 -19.21
CA PHE A 222 18.61 4.53 -18.45
C PHE A 222 19.04 3.18 -19.04
N GLY A 223 18.41 2.72 -20.12
CA GLY A 223 18.66 1.42 -20.72
C GLY A 223 18.07 0.24 -19.91
N PHE A 224 18.19 -0.96 -20.48
CA PHE A 224 17.69 -2.19 -19.86
C PHE A 224 18.36 -2.53 -18.52
N ALA A 225 19.62 -2.12 -18.34
CA ALA A 225 20.38 -2.36 -17.11
C ALA A 225 19.72 -1.70 -15.86
N SER A 226 18.94 -0.64 -16.04
CA SER A 226 18.21 0.04 -14.96
C SER A 226 17.11 -0.81 -14.32
N LEU A 227 16.67 -1.86 -15.01
CA LEU A 227 15.66 -2.79 -14.49
C LEU A 227 16.24 -3.82 -13.50
N TRP A 228 17.56 -4.03 -13.51
CA TRP A 228 18.19 -5.04 -12.65
C TRP A 228 18.03 -4.75 -11.15
N PRO A 229 18.26 -3.53 -10.65
CA PRO A 229 17.96 -3.19 -9.27
C PRO A 229 16.49 -3.36 -8.92
N LEU A 230 15.56 -2.98 -9.83
CA LEU A 230 14.13 -3.17 -9.63
C LEU A 230 13.74 -4.66 -9.58
N ALA A 231 14.35 -5.50 -10.41
CA ALA A 231 14.14 -6.94 -10.35
C ALA A 231 14.65 -7.54 -9.03
N LYS A 232 15.83 -7.10 -8.54
CA LYS A 232 16.33 -7.49 -7.22
C LYS A 232 15.37 -7.07 -6.11
N LEU A 233 14.84 -5.85 -6.16
CA LEU A 233 13.84 -5.36 -5.20
C LEU A 233 12.61 -6.25 -5.19
N VAL A 234 12.02 -6.55 -6.35
CA VAL A 234 10.84 -7.40 -6.48
C VAL A 234 11.09 -8.80 -5.92
N LEU A 235 12.22 -9.42 -6.26
CA LEU A 235 12.59 -10.74 -5.75
C LEU A 235 12.80 -10.72 -4.24
N LEU A 236 13.47 -9.69 -3.71
CA LEU A 236 13.69 -9.54 -2.27
C LEU A 236 12.36 -9.37 -1.51
N VAL A 237 11.44 -8.58 -2.03
CA VAL A 237 10.11 -8.39 -1.44
C VAL A 237 9.33 -9.72 -1.42
N HIS A 238 9.33 -10.47 -2.51
CA HIS A 238 8.66 -11.79 -2.55
C HIS A 238 9.30 -12.77 -1.55
N PHE A 239 10.63 -12.79 -1.48
CA PHE A 239 11.34 -13.59 -0.50
C PHE A 239 10.97 -13.17 0.94
N ALA A 240 10.97 -11.87 1.22
CA ALA A 240 10.62 -11.33 2.53
C ALA A 240 9.20 -11.70 2.96
N ILE A 241 8.22 -11.58 2.06
CA ILE A 241 6.82 -11.94 2.33
C ILE A 241 6.70 -13.45 2.61
N LEU A 242 7.33 -14.30 1.80
CA LEU A 242 7.30 -15.74 2.01
C LEU A 242 8.00 -16.13 3.32
N PHE A 243 9.16 -15.55 3.59
CA PHE A 243 9.88 -15.78 4.83
C PHE A 243 9.04 -15.34 6.05
N PHE A 244 8.46 -14.16 6.01
CA PHE A 244 7.60 -13.66 7.08
C PHE A 244 6.40 -14.56 7.31
N ALA A 245 5.68 -14.92 6.24
CA ALA A 245 4.49 -15.78 6.35
C ALA A 245 4.82 -17.18 6.88
N LEU A 246 5.90 -17.80 6.41
CA LEU A 246 6.23 -19.19 6.76
C LEU A 246 7.02 -19.29 8.06
N VAL A 247 7.95 -18.38 8.31
CA VAL A 247 8.83 -18.43 9.48
C VAL A 247 8.24 -17.63 10.62
N VAL A 248 8.02 -16.32 10.46
CA VAL A 248 7.56 -15.46 11.57
C VAL A 248 6.15 -15.85 12.01
N LEU A 249 5.18 -15.82 11.08
CA LEU A 249 3.81 -16.23 11.42
C LEU A 249 3.71 -17.73 11.68
N GLY A 250 4.59 -18.55 11.10
CA GLY A 250 4.71 -19.97 11.39
C GLY A 250 5.13 -20.24 12.84
N ILE A 251 6.10 -19.49 13.38
CA ILE A 251 6.51 -19.55 14.78
C ILE A 251 5.35 -19.12 15.69
N VAL A 252 4.70 -18.00 15.38
CA VAL A 252 3.54 -17.50 16.13
C VAL A 252 2.42 -18.55 16.17
N ALA A 253 2.07 -19.11 15.01
CA ALA A 253 1.05 -20.16 14.92
C ALA A 253 1.42 -21.36 15.81
N ARG A 254 2.68 -21.80 15.75
CA ARG A 254 3.18 -22.93 16.54
C ARG A 254 3.15 -22.66 18.04
N LEU A 255 3.49 -21.44 18.48
CA LEU A 255 3.38 -21.01 19.88
C LEU A 255 1.92 -21.02 20.38
N CYS A 256 0.97 -20.77 19.47
CA CYS A 256 -0.46 -20.87 19.76
C CYS A 256 -1.04 -22.30 19.60
N GLY A 257 -0.19 -23.32 19.35
CA GLY A 257 -0.64 -24.71 19.15
C GLY A 257 -1.26 -24.98 17.77
N LEU A 258 -1.09 -24.04 16.82
CA LEU A 258 -1.64 -24.13 15.46
C LEU A 258 -0.53 -24.46 14.44
N SER A 259 -0.93 -24.95 13.26
CA SER A 259 -0.02 -25.18 12.14
C SER A 259 -0.29 -24.20 11.02
N ILE A 260 0.73 -23.43 10.64
CA ILE A 260 0.64 -22.50 9.51
C ILE A 260 0.27 -23.22 8.19
N TRP A 261 0.75 -24.45 8.01
CA TRP A 261 0.45 -25.26 6.81
C TRP A 261 -1.01 -25.65 6.72
N ILE A 262 -1.66 -25.91 7.86
CA ILE A 262 -3.09 -26.19 7.93
C ILE A 262 -3.88 -24.93 7.56
N LEU A 263 -3.49 -23.77 8.11
CA LEU A 263 -4.12 -22.48 7.80
C LEU A 263 -3.99 -22.13 6.31
N ILE A 264 -2.78 -22.27 5.74
CA ILE A 264 -2.56 -22.06 4.30
C ILE A 264 -3.43 -23.01 3.46
N ARG A 265 -3.56 -24.27 3.86
CA ARG A 265 -4.38 -25.26 3.13
C ARG A 265 -5.88 -24.91 3.19
N ILE A 266 -6.36 -24.41 4.32
CA ILE A 266 -7.77 -23.99 4.49
C ILE A 266 -8.05 -22.75 3.65
N LEU A 267 -7.13 -21.79 3.65
CA LEU A 267 -7.28 -20.49 2.99
C LEU A 267 -6.72 -20.44 1.56
N LYS A 268 -6.26 -21.56 0.98
CA LYS A 268 -5.58 -21.57 -0.31
C LYS A 268 -6.35 -20.91 -1.44
N ASP A 269 -7.67 -21.12 -1.49
CA ASP A 269 -8.52 -20.60 -2.56
C ASP A 269 -8.68 -19.08 -2.42
N GLU A 270 -8.79 -18.59 -1.18
CA GLU A 270 -8.83 -17.16 -0.85
C GLU A 270 -7.49 -16.48 -1.12
N LEU A 271 -6.38 -17.14 -0.79
CA LEU A 271 -5.03 -16.62 -1.09
C LEU A 271 -4.82 -16.50 -2.61
N ILE A 272 -5.21 -17.52 -3.38
CA ILE A 272 -5.15 -17.49 -4.85
C ILE A 272 -6.06 -16.38 -5.40
N LEU A 273 -7.28 -16.26 -4.86
CA LEU A 273 -8.25 -15.25 -5.31
C LEU A 273 -7.74 -13.83 -5.00
N ALA A 274 -7.26 -13.58 -3.78
CA ALA A 274 -6.68 -12.29 -3.38
C ALA A 274 -5.49 -11.90 -4.27
N TYR A 275 -4.59 -12.84 -4.52
CA TYR A 275 -3.44 -12.63 -5.42
C TYR A 275 -3.89 -12.33 -6.86
N SER A 276 -4.84 -13.11 -7.38
CA SER A 276 -5.33 -12.96 -8.76
C SER A 276 -6.10 -11.66 -9.00
N THR A 277 -6.79 -11.16 -7.97
CA THR A 277 -7.56 -9.91 -8.02
C THR A 277 -6.73 -8.71 -7.60
N ALA A 278 -5.54 -8.92 -7.05
CA ALA A 278 -4.72 -7.90 -6.37
C ALA A 278 -5.55 -7.13 -5.32
N SER A 279 -6.46 -7.83 -4.62
CA SER A 279 -7.38 -7.24 -3.65
C SER A 279 -7.66 -8.22 -2.52
N SER A 280 -7.14 -7.90 -1.33
CA SER A 280 -7.43 -8.65 -0.10
C SER A 280 -8.89 -8.48 0.36
N GLU A 281 -9.52 -7.37 0.00
CA GLU A 281 -10.91 -7.06 0.35
C GLU A 281 -11.90 -8.05 -0.27
N SER A 282 -11.61 -8.53 -1.49
CA SER A 282 -12.47 -9.46 -2.23
C SER A 282 -12.70 -10.80 -1.53
N VAL A 283 -11.83 -11.17 -0.59
CA VAL A 283 -11.86 -12.47 0.11
C VAL A 283 -12.26 -12.35 1.58
N LEU A 284 -12.41 -11.14 2.10
CA LEU A 284 -12.65 -10.88 3.52
C LEU A 284 -13.83 -11.68 4.10
N PRO A 285 -15.03 -11.69 3.50
CA PRO A 285 -16.17 -12.45 4.02
C PRO A 285 -15.89 -13.96 4.07
N ARG A 286 -15.25 -14.51 3.05
CA ARG A 286 -14.90 -15.93 2.98
C ARG A 286 -13.87 -16.35 4.01
N ILE A 287 -12.90 -15.45 4.32
CA ILE A 287 -11.93 -15.70 5.39
C ILE A 287 -12.64 -15.80 6.73
N ILE A 288 -13.60 -14.90 7.01
CA ILE A 288 -14.39 -14.92 8.24
C ILE A 288 -15.13 -16.26 8.36
N GLU A 289 -15.90 -16.65 7.34
CA GLU A 289 -16.65 -17.91 7.31
C GLU A 289 -15.75 -19.14 7.54
N LYS A 290 -14.59 -19.19 6.85
CA LYS A 290 -13.65 -20.31 6.99
C LYS A 290 -12.99 -20.35 8.37
N MET A 291 -12.68 -19.20 8.97
CA MET A 291 -12.12 -19.15 10.32
C MET A 291 -13.15 -19.57 11.38
N GLU A 292 -14.42 -19.20 11.21
CA GLU A 292 -15.51 -19.68 12.06
C GLU A 292 -15.70 -21.18 11.92
N ALA A 293 -15.71 -21.71 10.72
CA ALA A 293 -15.77 -23.14 10.44
C ALA A 293 -14.56 -23.91 11.01
N TYR A 294 -13.39 -23.26 11.09
CA TYR A 294 -12.19 -23.82 11.72
C TYR A 294 -12.27 -23.84 13.25
N GLY A 295 -13.21 -23.11 13.87
CA GLY A 295 -13.49 -23.09 15.31
C GLY A 295 -13.18 -21.75 16.00
N ALA A 296 -12.90 -20.69 15.26
CA ALA A 296 -12.74 -19.37 15.85
C ALA A 296 -14.13 -18.77 16.19
N PRO A 297 -14.32 -18.16 17.38
CA PRO A 297 -15.57 -17.54 17.76
C PRO A 297 -15.96 -16.39 16.81
N ALA A 298 -17.20 -16.32 16.37
CA ALA A 298 -17.71 -15.29 15.45
C ALA A 298 -17.49 -13.86 15.99
N SER A 299 -17.55 -13.65 17.31
CA SER A 299 -17.26 -12.35 17.94
C SER A 299 -15.79 -11.91 17.79
N ILE A 300 -14.86 -12.86 17.61
CA ILE A 300 -13.45 -12.57 17.38
C ILE A 300 -13.20 -12.37 15.89
N THR A 301 -13.68 -13.27 15.04
CA THR A 301 -13.45 -13.19 13.59
C THR A 301 -14.05 -11.95 12.97
N SER A 302 -15.29 -11.59 13.34
CA SER A 302 -15.96 -10.39 12.85
C SER A 302 -15.29 -9.08 13.27
N PHE A 303 -14.49 -9.10 14.34
CA PHE A 303 -13.72 -7.94 14.77
C PHE A 303 -12.29 -7.97 14.24
N VAL A 304 -11.55 -9.06 14.48
CA VAL A 304 -10.10 -9.13 14.21
C VAL A 304 -9.81 -9.11 12.71
N VAL A 305 -10.59 -9.81 11.89
CA VAL A 305 -10.31 -9.92 10.46
C VAL A 305 -10.48 -8.59 9.73
N PRO A 306 -11.61 -7.84 9.88
CA PRO A 306 -11.74 -6.52 9.27
C PRO A 306 -10.77 -5.48 9.85
N THR A 307 -10.50 -5.54 11.16
CA THR A 307 -9.54 -4.65 11.81
C THR A 307 -8.13 -4.90 11.29
N GLY A 308 -7.71 -6.16 11.18
CA GLY A 308 -6.42 -6.54 10.61
C GLY A 308 -6.27 -6.09 9.16
N TYR A 309 -7.31 -6.24 8.35
CA TYR A 309 -7.33 -5.73 6.98
C TYR A 309 -7.12 -4.22 6.90
N SER A 310 -7.65 -3.45 7.85
CA SER A 310 -7.55 -1.99 7.85
C SER A 310 -6.27 -1.44 8.51
N PHE A 311 -5.78 -2.09 9.56
CA PHE A 311 -4.73 -1.55 10.43
C PHE A 311 -3.43 -2.37 10.44
N ASN A 312 -3.42 -3.60 9.95
CA ASN A 312 -2.27 -4.49 10.06
C ASN A 312 -1.94 -5.18 8.73
N LEU A 313 -1.44 -4.42 7.78
CA LEU A 313 -1.04 -4.90 6.45
C LEU A 313 0.46 -5.23 6.42
N ASP A 314 0.90 -6.25 7.15
CA ASP A 314 2.31 -6.60 7.33
C ASP A 314 3.06 -6.85 6.01
N GLY A 315 2.41 -7.41 4.99
CA GLY A 315 2.99 -7.57 3.65
C GLY A 315 3.31 -6.24 2.98
N SER A 316 2.43 -5.25 3.12
CA SER A 316 2.65 -3.88 2.62
C SER A 316 3.74 -3.19 3.44
N THR A 317 3.75 -3.38 4.75
CA THR A 317 4.77 -2.83 5.66
C THR A 317 6.17 -3.37 5.34
N LEU A 318 6.30 -4.66 5.06
CA LEU A 318 7.55 -5.28 4.59
C LEU A 318 8.04 -4.63 3.29
N TYR A 319 7.16 -4.52 2.29
CA TYR A 319 7.49 -3.85 1.03
C TYR A 319 7.93 -2.41 1.25
N GLN A 320 7.17 -1.63 2.02
CA GLN A 320 7.48 -0.23 2.31
C GLN A 320 8.82 -0.08 3.03
N SER A 321 9.13 -0.95 4.01
CA SER A 321 10.39 -0.94 4.75
C SER A 321 11.58 -1.24 3.84
N ILE A 322 11.46 -2.19 2.91
CA ILE A 322 12.50 -2.52 1.94
C ILE A 322 12.64 -1.38 0.92
N ALA A 323 11.53 -0.86 0.40
CA ALA A 323 11.52 0.19 -0.61
C ALA A 323 12.04 1.54 -0.06
N ALA A 324 11.88 1.83 1.23
CA ALA A 324 12.40 3.04 1.86
C ALA A 324 13.94 3.03 1.98
N ILE A 325 14.56 1.86 1.98
CA ILE A 325 16.03 1.69 2.02
C ILE A 325 16.61 1.57 0.59
N PHE A 326 15.79 1.14 -0.38
CA PHE A 326 16.17 1.01 -1.80
C PHE A 326 16.60 2.34 -2.41
#